data_eac7275fe2d3b08ff5aa103b60c8d12e
#
_entry.id   eac7275fe2d3b08ff5aa103b60c8d12e
#
_cell.length_a   1.000
_cell.length_b   1.000
_cell.length_c   1.000
_cell.angle_alpha   90.00
_cell.angle_beta   90.00
_cell.angle_gamma   90.00
#
_symmetry.space_group_name_H-M   'P 1'
#
loop_
_entity.id
_entity.type
_entity.pdbx_description
1 polymer ?
#
loop_
_entity_poly.entity_id
_entity_poly.type
_entity_poly.pdbx_seq_one_letter_code
_entity_poly.pdbx_strand_id
1 'polypeptide(L)'
;MSHVYVLVEHDADQLNSVTAELITAARPLGAVSAVVVGGHADALAEELGQLGAAQVVDAQAADYDSRLILPEVDALSALGQANPAPIVVAATPTGNEIAGRVAARLASGALSDVTEIKEDGSAVHSIFGGAYETTATAVGQCPVYTVRPGAVDAVPQPTDGAVAPMELPAAGALDVKVTGFTPAEKSCLLYTS
;
A
#
# COMPACT_ATOMS: atom_id res chain seq x y z
N MET A 1 -2.42 21.28 -2.13
CA MET A 1 -1.15 20.52 -2.04
C MET A 1 -1.44 19.13 -2.55
N SER A 2 -0.59 18.58 -3.41
CA SER A 2 -0.71 17.19 -3.85
C SER A 2 -0.42 16.25 -2.68
N HIS A 3 -1.13 15.14 -2.60
CA HIS A 3 -0.89 14.11 -1.59
C HIS A 3 -1.00 12.73 -2.24
N VAL A 4 -0.53 11.70 -1.54
CA VAL A 4 -0.52 10.32 -2.00
C VAL A 4 -0.85 9.39 -0.83
N TYR A 5 -1.67 8.38 -1.08
CA TYR A 5 -1.95 7.33 -0.10
C TYR A 5 -0.95 6.19 -0.25
N VAL A 6 -0.40 5.73 0.86
CA VAL A 6 0.51 4.57 0.92
C VAL A 6 -0.11 3.53 1.84
N LEU A 7 -0.39 2.34 1.33
CA LEU A 7 -0.82 1.23 2.18
C LEU A 7 0.36 0.74 3.01
N VAL A 8 0.20 0.74 4.32
CA VAL A 8 1.20 0.25 5.25
C VAL A 8 1.11 -1.28 5.34
N GLU A 9 2.23 -1.96 5.13
CA GLU A 9 2.35 -3.38 5.45
C GLU A 9 2.95 -3.54 6.85
N HIS A 10 2.27 -4.26 7.72
CA HIS A 10 2.67 -4.48 9.10
C HIS A 10 2.27 -5.87 9.61
N ASP A 11 2.92 -6.33 10.63
CA ASP A 11 2.54 -7.52 11.41
C ASP A 11 2.30 -7.06 12.86
N ALA A 12 1.05 -6.93 13.22
CA ALA A 12 0.62 -6.26 14.47
C ALA A 12 1.30 -4.87 14.62
N ASP A 13 2.07 -4.65 15.67
CA ASP A 13 2.73 -3.39 15.98
C ASP A 13 4.14 -3.25 15.37
N GLN A 14 4.47 -4.03 14.34
CA GLN A 14 5.77 -3.97 13.66
C GLN A 14 5.61 -3.65 12.17
N LEU A 15 6.33 -2.62 11.70
CA LEU A 15 6.34 -2.31 10.28
C LEU A 15 7.12 -3.36 9.48
N ASN A 16 6.56 -3.74 8.36
CA ASN A 16 7.33 -4.47 7.35
C ASN A 16 8.30 -3.48 6.67
N SER A 17 9.52 -3.91 6.44
CA SER A 17 10.58 -3.07 5.85
C SER A 17 10.20 -2.43 4.51
N VAL A 18 9.35 -3.08 3.73
CA VAL A 18 8.87 -2.55 2.46
C VAL A 18 8.08 -1.25 2.63
N THR A 19 7.44 -1.00 3.77
CA THR A 19 6.71 0.25 4.04
C THR A 19 7.61 1.48 3.92
N ALA A 20 8.84 1.40 4.40
CA ALA A 20 9.82 2.50 4.30
C ALA A 20 10.20 2.80 2.83
N GLU A 21 10.32 1.76 2.01
CA GLU A 21 10.56 1.88 0.57
C GLU A 21 9.37 2.54 -0.13
N LEU A 22 8.13 2.11 0.20
CA LEU A 22 6.89 2.67 -0.36
C LEU A 22 6.73 4.15 -0.05
N ILE A 23 6.96 4.56 1.20
CA ILE A 23 6.90 5.96 1.61
C ILE A 23 7.92 6.79 0.82
N THR A 24 9.14 6.28 0.65
CA THR A 24 10.18 6.94 -0.13
C THR A 24 9.78 7.06 -1.61
N ALA A 25 9.28 5.98 -2.21
CA ALA A 25 8.84 5.95 -3.60
C ALA A 25 7.66 6.89 -3.89
N ALA A 26 6.79 7.10 -2.89
CA ALA A 26 5.58 7.90 -3.03
C ALA A 26 5.82 9.43 -2.96
N ARG A 27 6.90 9.89 -2.31
CA ARG A 27 7.19 11.32 -2.07
C ARG A 27 7.19 12.21 -3.32
N PRO A 28 7.66 11.77 -4.50
CA PRO A 28 7.57 12.59 -5.71
C PRO A 28 6.14 13.00 -6.07
N LEU A 29 5.13 12.24 -5.64
CA LEU A 29 3.71 12.51 -5.90
C LEU A 29 3.09 13.52 -4.92
N GLY A 30 3.71 13.77 -3.77
CA GLY A 30 3.23 14.74 -2.78
C GLY A 30 3.39 14.30 -1.33
N ALA A 31 2.65 14.94 -0.43
CA ALA A 31 2.65 14.59 0.99
C ALA A 31 2.08 13.19 1.21
N VAL A 32 2.79 12.35 1.96
CA VAL A 32 2.41 10.95 2.18
C VAL A 32 1.38 10.84 3.30
N SER A 33 0.25 10.21 3.00
CA SER A 33 -0.74 9.74 3.97
C SER A 33 -0.60 8.21 4.07
N ALA A 34 0.01 7.75 5.16
CA ALA A 34 0.19 6.32 5.44
C ALA A 34 -1.13 5.72 5.95
N VAL A 35 -1.64 4.70 5.28
CA VAL A 35 -2.93 4.06 5.60
C VAL A 35 -2.65 2.76 6.34
N VAL A 36 -2.94 2.73 7.64
CA VAL A 36 -2.85 1.55 8.51
C VAL A 36 -4.24 0.97 8.68
N VAL A 37 -4.41 -0.31 8.42
CA VAL A 37 -5.69 -1.01 8.55
C VAL A 37 -5.60 -2.05 9.66
N GLY A 38 -6.62 -2.15 10.52
CA GLY A 38 -6.66 -3.16 11.57
C GLY A 38 -6.38 -2.66 12.99
N GLY A 39 -6.32 -1.33 13.22
CA GLY A 39 -6.28 -0.74 14.56
C GLY A 39 -4.89 -0.67 15.22
N HIS A 40 -3.82 -0.68 14.44
CA HIS A 40 -2.44 -0.60 14.92
C HIS A 40 -1.78 0.78 14.68
N ALA A 41 -2.52 1.77 14.22
CA ALA A 41 -1.98 3.06 13.81
C ALA A 41 -1.26 3.81 14.93
N ASP A 42 -1.81 3.81 16.16
CA ASP A 42 -1.20 4.50 17.30
C ASP A 42 0.19 3.95 17.65
N ALA A 43 0.38 2.63 17.53
CA ALA A 43 1.67 1.99 17.80
C ALA A 43 2.71 2.29 16.69
N LEU A 44 2.27 2.48 15.45
CA LEU A 44 3.12 2.65 14.27
C LEU A 44 3.35 4.12 13.90
N ALA A 45 2.56 5.05 14.45
CA ALA A 45 2.54 6.46 14.01
C ALA A 45 3.89 7.16 14.14
N GLU A 46 4.61 6.95 15.26
CA GLU A 46 5.91 7.56 15.47
C GLU A 46 6.92 7.10 14.41
N GLU A 47 7.01 5.80 14.16
CA GLU A 47 7.92 5.24 13.16
C GLU A 47 7.55 5.69 11.75
N LEU A 48 6.25 5.69 11.40
CA LEU A 48 5.75 6.19 10.11
C LEU A 48 6.07 7.68 9.92
N GLY A 49 5.93 8.50 10.98
CA GLY A 49 6.34 9.89 10.97
C GLY A 49 7.83 10.07 10.72
N GLN A 50 8.68 9.28 11.36
CA GLN A 50 10.14 9.30 11.12
C GLN A 50 10.50 8.90 9.68
N LEU A 51 9.73 8.00 9.07
CA LEU A 51 9.90 7.60 7.68
C LEU A 51 9.40 8.65 6.68
N GLY A 52 8.57 9.61 7.09
CA GLY A 52 8.09 10.71 6.25
C GLY A 52 6.59 10.70 5.93
N ALA A 53 5.79 10.00 6.70
CA ALA A 53 4.34 10.10 6.60
C ALA A 53 3.87 11.40 7.27
N ALA A 54 3.34 12.34 6.48
CA ALA A 54 2.78 13.59 7.00
C ALA A 54 1.50 13.35 7.80
N GLN A 55 0.77 12.29 7.46
CA GLN A 55 -0.43 11.84 8.14
C GLN A 55 -0.45 10.31 8.22
N VAL A 56 -1.01 9.78 9.30
CA VAL A 56 -1.32 8.37 9.46
C VAL A 56 -2.84 8.21 9.53
N VAL A 57 -3.43 7.50 8.59
CA VAL A 57 -4.85 7.19 8.57
C VAL A 57 -5.05 5.88 9.35
N ASP A 58 -5.77 5.93 10.46
CA ASP A 58 -6.16 4.77 11.26
C ASP A 58 -7.49 4.21 10.74
N ALA A 59 -7.42 3.28 9.80
CA ALA A 59 -8.59 2.66 9.20
C ALA A 59 -9.05 1.46 10.04
N GLN A 60 -10.10 1.68 10.82
CA GLN A 60 -10.63 0.68 11.76
C GLN A 60 -11.70 -0.18 11.12
N ALA A 61 -11.51 -1.50 11.18
CA ALA A 61 -12.48 -2.51 10.75
C ALA A 61 -12.73 -3.50 11.90
N ALA A 62 -13.95 -3.57 12.40
CA ALA A 62 -14.30 -4.44 13.53
C ALA A 62 -14.11 -5.95 13.24
N ASP A 63 -14.08 -6.32 11.97
CA ASP A 63 -14.00 -7.71 11.50
C ASP A 63 -12.77 -7.95 10.60
N TYR A 64 -11.69 -7.17 10.81
CA TYR A 64 -10.47 -7.16 10.00
C TYR A 64 -9.96 -8.57 9.67
N ASP A 65 -9.69 -9.39 10.70
CA ASP A 65 -9.10 -10.73 10.54
C ASP A 65 -9.96 -11.70 9.73
N SER A 66 -11.26 -11.41 9.59
CA SER A 66 -12.19 -12.31 8.91
C SER A 66 -12.49 -11.94 7.46
N ARG A 67 -12.03 -10.79 6.97
CA ARG A 67 -12.45 -10.25 5.66
C ARG A 67 -11.42 -10.37 4.54
N LEU A 68 -10.33 -11.04 4.70
CA LEU A 68 -9.26 -11.19 3.70
C LEU A 68 -9.12 -9.89 2.87
N ILE A 69 -8.03 -9.24 2.74
CA ILE A 69 -7.73 -8.02 1.95
C ILE A 69 -8.86 -6.96 1.71
N LEU A 70 -10.12 -7.28 2.03
CA LEU A 70 -11.24 -6.37 1.75
C LEU A 70 -11.22 -5.08 2.59
N PRO A 71 -10.78 -5.09 3.87
CA PRO A 71 -10.63 -3.87 4.63
C PRO A 71 -9.67 -2.88 4.00
N GLU A 72 -8.54 -3.34 3.48
CA GLU A 72 -7.55 -2.52 2.78
C GLU A 72 -8.12 -1.94 1.49
N VAL A 73 -8.85 -2.75 0.72
CA VAL A 73 -9.54 -2.30 -0.50
C VAL A 73 -10.62 -1.27 -0.18
N ASP A 74 -11.38 -1.47 0.91
CA ASP A 74 -12.43 -0.54 1.34
C ASP A 74 -11.83 0.79 1.81
N ALA A 75 -10.75 0.76 2.62
CA ALA A 75 -10.05 1.95 3.10
C ALA A 75 -9.54 2.81 1.94
N LEU A 76 -8.73 2.20 1.06
CA LEU A 76 -8.15 2.91 -0.08
C LEU A 76 -9.21 3.41 -1.06
N SER A 77 -10.27 2.63 -1.30
CA SER A 77 -11.36 3.03 -2.18
C SER A 77 -12.16 4.20 -1.60
N ALA A 78 -12.46 4.18 -0.31
CA ALA A 78 -13.20 5.27 0.35
C ALA A 78 -12.37 6.55 0.40
N LEU A 79 -11.07 6.46 0.69
CA LEU A 79 -10.14 7.61 0.64
C LEU A 79 -10.07 8.20 -0.78
N GLY A 80 -9.89 7.37 -1.80
CA GLY A 80 -9.83 7.82 -3.19
C GLY A 80 -11.13 8.43 -3.70
N GLN A 81 -12.29 7.96 -3.21
CA GLN A 81 -13.60 8.56 -3.52
C GLN A 81 -13.80 9.91 -2.84
N ALA A 82 -13.41 10.03 -1.57
CA ALA A 82 -13.57 11.25 -0.80
C ALA A 82 -12.60 12.35 -1.25
N ASN A 83 -11.37 12.00 -1.54
CA ASN A 83 -10.30 12.92 -1.90
C ASN A 83 -9.36 12.24 -2.90
N PRO A 84 -9.62 12.37 -4.21
CA PRO A 84 -8.85 11.69 -5.25
C PRO A 84 -7.35 11.99 -5.20
N ALA A 85 -6.54 10.94 -5.13
CA ALA A 85 -5.09 11.02 -5.09
C ALA A 85 -4.47 9.69 -5.57
N PRO A 86 -3.18 9.69 -5.97
CA PRO A 86 -2.43 8.48 -6.23
C PRO A 86 -2.41 7.53 -5.04
N ILE A 87 -2.32 6.23 -5.32
CA ILE A 87 -2.27 5.17 -4.31
C ILE A 87 -1.06 4.28 -4.59
N VAL A 88 -0.27 4.03 -3.54
CA VAL A 88 0.95 3.21 -3.62
C VAL A 88 0.84 2.03 -2.67
N VAL A 89 1.11 0.84 -3.17
CA VAL A 89 1.13 -0.42 -2.40
C VAL A 89 2.36 -1.25 -2.80
N ALA A 90 2.69 -2.30 -2.05
CA ALA A 90 3.80 -3.18 -2.41
C ALA A 90 3.43 -4.13 -3.57
N ALA A 91 4.38 -4.45 -4.45
CA ALA A 91 4.20 -5.44 -5.52
C ALA A 91 4.34 -6.87 -5.00
N THR A 92 3.58 -7.19 -3.94
CA THR A 92 3.40 -8.54 -3.42
C THR A 92 2.16 -9.19 -4.06
N PRO A 93 1.96 -10.51 -3.97
CA PRO A 93 0.72 -11.14 -4.42
C PRO A 93 -0.53 -10.48 -3.82
N THR A 94 -0.50 -10.19 -2.51
CA THR A 94 -1.58 -9.50 -1.79
C THR A 94 -1.75 -8.06 -2.27
N GLY A 95 -0.66 -7.29 -2.35
CA GLY A 95 -0.70 -5.88 -2.78
C GLY A 95 -1.17 -5.73 -4.23
N ASN A 96 -0.78 -6.62 -5.14
CA ASN A 96 -1.25 -6.61 -6.53
C ASN A 96 -2.77 -6.89 -6.63
N GLU A 97 -3.29 -7.80 -5.80
CA GLU A 97 -4.74 -8.07 -5.73
C GLU A 97 -5.51 -6.87 -5.18
N ILE A 98 -5.00 -6.24 -4.11
CA ILE A 98 -5.57 -5.00 -3.56
C ILE A 98 -5.56 -3.89 -4.62
N ALA A 99 -4.42 -3.66 -5.27
CA ALA A 99 -4.27 -2.64 -6.31
C ALA A 99 -5.27 -2.81 -7.46
N GLY A 100 -5.42 -4.03 -7.97
CA GLY A 100 -6.37 -4.33 -9.04
C GLY A 100 -7.82 -4.04 -8.66
N ARG A 101 -8.23 -4.40 -7.43
CA ARG A 101 -9.58 -4.14 -6.91
C ARG A 101 -9.83 -2.65 -6.68
N VAL A 102 -8.87 -1.94 -6.09
CA VAL A 102 -8.95 -0.49 -5.85
C VAL A 102 -9.03 0.26 -7.17
N ALA A 103 -8.16 -0.05 -8.12
CA ALA A 103 -8.16 0.57 -9.45
C ALA A 103 -9.51 0.39 -10.17
N ALA A 104 -10.09 -0.81 -10.12
CA ALA A 104 -11.41 -1.10 -10.69
C ALA A 104 -12.53 -0.29 -10.01
N ARG A 105 -12.52 -0.20 -8.66
CA ARG A 105 -13.53 0.56 -7.90
C ARG A 105 -13.45 2.06 -8.14
N LEU A 106 -12.24 2.60 -8.37
CA LEU A 106 -11.99 4.02 -8.61
C LEU A 106 -11.97 4.39 -10.10
N ALA A 107 -12.27 3.44 -10.99
CA ALA A 107 -12.20 3.62 -12.45
C ALA A 107 -10.87 4.25 -12.89
N SER A 108 -9.77 3.81 -12.30
CA SER A 108 -8.41 4.31 -12.51
C SER A 108 -7.49 3.21 -13.01
N GLY A 109 -6.39 3.58 -13.65
CA GLY A 109 -5.38 2.64 -14.11
C GLY A 109 -4.48 2.17 -12.97
N ALA A 110 -3.92 0.96 -13.11
CA ALA A 110 -2.88 0.44 -12.23
C ALA A 110 -1.60 0.17 -13.01
N LEU A 111 -0.45 0.53 -12.43
CA LEU A 111 0.89 0.20 -12.92
C LEU A 111 1.53 -0.77 -11.93
N SER A 112 1.71 -2.02 -12.36
CA SER A 112 2.19 -3.09 -11.48
C SER A 112 3.70 -3.27 -11.58
N ASP A 113 4.34 -3.57 -10.43
CA ASP A 113 5.75 -3.94 -10.35
C ASP A 113 6.69 -2.84 -10.87
N VAL A 114 6.40 -1.58 -10.46
CA VAL A 114 7.23 -0.43 -10.82
C VAL A 114 8.49 -0.38 -9.95
N THR A 115 9.57 0.16 -10.52
CA THR A 115 10.85 0.34 -9.83
C THR A 115 11.13 1.79 -9.45
N GLU A 116 10.39 2.74 -10.03
CA GLU A 116 10.49 4.18 -9.74
C GLU A 116 9.16 4.85 -10.05
N ILE A 117 8.80 5.86 -9.27
CA ILE A 117 7.67 6.77 -9.54
C ILE A 117 8.22 8.18 -9.67
N LYS A 118 7.85 8.89 -10.75
CA LYS A 118 8.32 10.23 -11.06
C LYS A 118 7.31 11.30 -10.62
N GLU A 119 7.78 12.54 -10.51
CA GLU A 119 6.96 13.70 -10.10
C GLU A 119 5.75 13.97 -11.03
N ASP A 120 5.85 13.59 -12.30
CA ASP A 120 4.77 13.73 -13.29
C ASP A 120 3.74 12.58 -13.23
N GLY A 121 3.89 11.64 -12.28
CA GLY A 121 3.05 10.46 -12.13
C GLY A 121 3.36 9.33 -13.12
N SER A 122 4.38 9.47 -13.95
CA SER A 122 4.87 8.34 -14.73
C SER A 122 5.67 7.38 -13.84
N ALA A 123 5.69 6.11 -14.18
CA ALA A 123 6.45 5.12 -13.45
C ALA A 123 7.30 4.24 -14.37
N VAL A 124 8.42 3.78 -13.83
CA VAL A 124 9.41 2.97 -14.55
C VAL A 124 9.19 1.49 -14.23
N HIS A 125 9.25 0.66 -15.26
CA HIS A 125 9.27 -0.80 -15.13
C HIS A 125 10.61 -1.32 -15.65
N SER A 126 11.22 -2.21 -14.88
CA SER A 126 12.40 -2.99 -15.29
C SER A 126 11.96 -4.41 -15.58
N ILE A 127 12.05 -4.84 -16.85
CA ILE A 127 11.52 -6.11 -17.34
C ILE A 127 12.62 -6.98 -17.95
N PHE A 128 12.36 -8.28 -18.05
CA PHE A 128 13.29 -9.30 -18.56
C PHE A 128 14.65 -9.27 -17.83
N GLY A 129 14.61 -9.27 -16.49
CA GLY A 129 15.84 -9.26 -15.68
C GLY A 129 16.68 -7.97 -15.83
N GLY A 130 16.04 -6.83 -16.12
CA GLY A 130 16.70 -5.53 -16.31
C GLY A 130 17.21 -5.28 -17.73
N ALA A 131 16.93 -6.17 -18.68
CA ALA A 131 17.34 -5.98 -20.07
C ALA A 131 16.60 -4.83 -20.76
N TYR A 132 15.40 -4.51 -20.31
CA TYR A 132 14.58 -3.41 -20.82
C TYR A 132 14.03 -2.56 -19.68
N GLU A 133 13.98 -1.28 -19.93
CA GLU A 133 13.32 -0.29 -19.09
C GLU A 133 12.22 0.39 -19.90
N THR A 134 11.03 0.51 -19.31
CA THR A 134 9.90 1.20 -19.93
C THR A 134 9.29 2.19 -18.95
N THR A 135 8.78 3.29 -19.47
CA THR A 135 8.04 4.28 -18.67
C THR A 135 6.59 4.29 -19.13
N ALA A 136 5.67 4.25 -18.18
CA ALA A 136 4.23 4.26 -18.41
C ALA A 136 3.51 5.26 -17.52
N THR A 137 2.30 5.67 -17.91
CA THR A 137 1.40 6.50 -17.10
C THR A 137 0.06 5.80 -16.93
N ALA A 138 -0.52 5.89 -15.74
CA ALA A 138 -1.87 5.40 -15.48
C ALA A 138 -2.89 6.51 -15.72
N VAL A 139 -4.08 6.13 -16.22
CA VAL A 139 -5.22 7.04 -16.40
C VAL A 139 -6.11 7.05 -15.17
N GLY A 140 -6.93 8.10 -15.02
CA GLY A 140 -7.88 8.24 -13.92
C GLY A 140 -7.41 9.22 -12.85
N GLN A 141 -8.27 9.46 -11.86
CA GLN A 141 -8.00 10.43 -10.79
C GLN A 141 -7.20 9.84 -9.62
N CYS A 142 -7.21 8.51 -9.50
CA CYS A 142 -6.52 7.77 -8.45
C CYS A 142 -5.63 6.70 -9.07
N PRO A 143 -4.55 7.06 -9.80
CA PRO A 143 -3.64 6.06 -10.36
C PRO A 143 -3.07 5.20 -9.24
N VAL A 144 -3.01 3.88 -9.45
CA VAL A 144 -2.53 2.92 -8.46
C VAL A 144 -1.18 2.37 -8.92
N TYR A 145 -0.20 2.38 -8.02
CA TYR A 145 1.14 1.85 -8.27
C TYR A 145 1.44 0.70 -7.33
N THR A 146 1.93 -0.42 -7.85
CA THR A 146 2.55 -1.42 -7.00
C THR A 146 4.06 -1.35 -7.16
N VAL A 147 4.79 -1.05 -6.07
CA VAL A 147 6.25 -0.87 -6.09
C VAL A 147 6.93 -2.18 -5.76
N ARG A 148 7.91 -2.55 -6.57
CA ARG A 148 8.71 -3.76 -6.38
C ARG A 148 9.51 -3.68 -5.08
N PRO A 149 9.37 -4.63 -4.14
CA PRO A 149 10.19 -4.69 -2.95
C PRO A 149 11.69 -4.76 -3.30
N GLY A 150 12.49 -3.95 -2.61
CA GLY A 150 13.94 -3.85 -2.85
C GLY A 150 14.35 -3.02 -4.06
N ALA A 151 13.41 -2.35 -4.75
CA ALA A 151 13.73 -1.48 -5.88
C ALA A 151 14.10 -0.04 -5.47
N VAL A 152 13.66 0.38 -4.28
CA VAL A 152 13.87 1.74 -3.79
C VAL A 152 14.54 1.70 -2.43
N ASP A 153 15.68 2.35 -2.31
CA ASP A 153 16.36 2.50 -1.01
C ASP A 153 15.53 3.42 -0.11
N ALA A 154 15.22 2.94 1.10
CA ALA A 154 14.46 3.72 2.06
C ALA A 154 15.30 4.89 2.59
N VAL A 155 14.77 6.11 2.46
CA VAL A 155 15.40 7.35 2.95
C VAL A 155 14.47 8.01 3.96
N PRO A 156 14.73 7.99 5.26
CA PRO A 156 13.93 8.68 6.27
C PRO A 156 13.86 10.19 6.02
N GLN A 157 12.68 10.77 6.21
CA GLN A 157 12.45 12.22 6.15
C GLN A 157 11.39 12.60 7.19
N PRO A 158 11.79 12.83 8.45
CA PRO A 158 10.86 13.00 9.56
C PRO A 158 9.79 14.08 9.33
N THR A 159 8.57 13.74 9.72
CA THR A 159 7.38 14.59 9.69
C THR A 159 6.56 14.37 10.97
N ASP A 160 5.48 15.11 11.16
CA ASP A 160 4.67 15.05 12.40
C ASP A 160 3.87 13.75 12.57
N GLY A 161 3.57 13.02 11.49
CA GLY A 161 2.85 11.75 11.55
C GLY A 161 1.47 11.81 12.23
N ALA A 162 0.71 12.88 12.00
CA ALA A 162 -0.57 13.10 12.68
C ALA A 162 -1.57 11.98 12.40
N VAL A 163 -2.11 11.35 13.45
CA VAL A 163 -3.08 10.26 13.32
C VAL A 163 -4.48 10.82 13.07
N ALA A 164 -5.18 10.27 12.08
CA ALA A 164 -6.57 10.59 11.74
C ALA A 164 -7.40 9.31 11.68
N PRO A 165 -8.42 9.16 12.54
CA PRO A 165 -9.24 7.95 12.54
C PRO A 165 -10.19 7.92 11.35
N MET A 166 -10.43 6.71 10.84
CA MET A 166 -11.38 6.41 9.78
C MET A 166 -12.11 5.10 10.09
N GLU A 167 -13.43 5.15 10.18
CA GLU A 167 -14.24 3.94 10.31
C GLU A 167 -14.55 3.33 8.93
N LEU A 168 -14.36 2.03 8.81
CA LEU A 168 -14.70 1.28 7.60
C LEU A 168 -16.10 0.70 7.70
N PRO A 169 -16.79 0.53 6.56
CA PRO A 169 -18.08 -0.14 6.55
C PRO A 169 -17.94 -1.60 7.00
N ALA A 170 -18.96 -2.09 7.69
CA ALA A 170 -19.05 -3.51 8.03
C ALA A 170 -19.10 -4.39 6.75
N ALA A 171 -18.72 -5.67 6.92
CA ALA A 171 -18.75 -6.64 5.83
C ALA A 171 -20.11 -6.68 5.11
N GLY A 172 -20.07 -6.63 3.78
CA GLY A 172 -21.24 -6.80 2.92
C GLY A 172 -21.65 -8.28 2.78
N ALA A 173 -22.87 -8.51 2.30
CA ALA A 173 -23.40 -9.87 2.10
C ALA A 173 -22.62 -10.70 1.05
N LEU A 174 -21.86 -10.03 0.18
CA LEU A 174 -21.05 -10.66 -0.87
C LEU A 174 -19.55 -10.74 -0.53
N ASP A 175 -19.16 -10.29 0.66
CA ASP A 175 -17.76 -10.32 1.08
C ASP A 175 -17.31 -11.75 1.36
N VAL A 176 -16.09 -12.04 0.93
CA VAL A 176 -15.45 -13.32 1.26
C VAL A 176 -15.07 -13.31 2.73
N LYS A 177 -15.48 -14.35 3.44
CA LYS A 177 -15.16 -14.52 4.85
C LYS A 177 -14.11 -15.62 5.03
N VAL A 178 -13.04 -15.31 5.76
CA VAL A 178 -12.06 -16.30 6.21
C VAL A 178 -12.70 -17.18 7.28
N THR A 179 -12.79 -18.48 7.01
CA THR A 179 -13.39 -19.46 7.94
C THR A 179 -12.36 -20.27 8.71
N GLY A 180 -11.09 -20.20 8.31
CA GLY A 180 -10.00 -20.88 8.98
C GLY A 180 -8.66 -20.60 8.30
N PHE A 181 -7.58 -20.76 9.06
CA PHE A 181 -6.20 -20.61 8.59
C PHE A 181 -5.42 -21.88 8.95
N THR A 182 -4.76 -22.44 7.98
CA THR A 182 -3.83 -23.56 8.19
C THR A 182 -2.42 -23.09 7.86
N PRO A 183 -1.53 -22.95 8.86
CA PRO A 183 -0.15 -22.53 8.61
C PRO A 183 0.56 -23.56 7.70
N ALA A 184 1.33 -23.05 6.74
CA ALA A 184 2.21 -23.94 5.97
C ALA A 184 3.31 -24.48 6.89
N GLU A 185 3.60 -25.79 6.78
CA GLU A 185 4.79 -26.35 7.43
C GLU A 185 6.05 -25.70 6.80
N LYS A 186 6.91 -25.12 7.64
CA LYS A 186 8.19 -24.60 7.18
C LYS A 186 9.09 -25.75 6.79
N SER A 187 9.00 -26.23 5.54
CA SER A 187 10.00 -27.12 4.99
C SER A 187 11.20 -26.27 4.56
N CYS A 188 12.32 -26.44 5.25
CA CYS A 188 13.61 -25.93 4.80
C CYS A 188 14.04 -26.80 3.60
N LEU A 189 13.73 -26.37 2.38
CA LEU A 189 14.34 -26.93 1.19
C LEU A 189 15.78 -26.40 1.12
N LEU A 190 16.70 -27.12 1.77
CA LEU A 190 18.14 -26.99 1.52
C LEU A 190 18.38 -27.50 0.08
N TYR A 191 18.51 -26.60 -0.88
CA TYR A 191 19.12 -26.93 -2.15
C TYR A 191 20.63 -27.11 -1.89
N THR A 192 21.05 -28.34 -1.66
CA THR A 192 22.45 -28.71 -1.81
C THR A 192 22.68 -29.00 -3.30
N SER A 193 23.33 -28.06 -3.97
CA SER A 193 23.97 -28.29 -5.27
C SER A 193 25.35 -28.84 -5.07
#